data_861bd8682e32e884d69f82be2988bcb7
#
_entry.id   861bd8682e32e884d69f82be2988bcb7
#
_cell.length_a   1.000
_cell.length_b   1.000
_cell.length_c   1.000
_cell.angle_alpha   90.00
_cell.angle_beta   90.00
_cell.angle_gamma   90.00
#
_symmetry.space_group_name_H-M   'P 1'
#
loop_
_entity.id
_entity.type
_entity.pdbx_description
1 polymer ?
#
loop_
_entity_poly.entity_id
_entity_poly.type
_entity_poly.pdbx_seq_one_letter_code
_entity_poly.pdbx_strand_id
1 'polypeptide(L)'
;MTSIEAHVQQPYKYGFVTDIESEVVPAGLNEDVIRLISAKKGEPAWMLEWRLKAYRNWLKMSEPHWPNVKYGPIDYQAISYYAAPKKLPKLDSLDQVDPKLVETFKKLGIPIEEQKRLTGVAVDAVFDSVSVATTFQAELAKYGVIFCPISQAIREHPELVQKYLGTVVPHNDNFFAALNTAVFTDGSFVYVPKGVRCPLELSTYFRINASSTGQFERTLIIADEGSYVSYLEGCSAPMRDEHQLHAAVVELVAFDRATIKYSTIQNWYPGDEEGKGGIYNFVTKRGKCAGANSKISWTQVETGSAITWKYPGCILQGDNSIGEFYSVAVTSHRQQADTGTKMIHLGKNTRSTIVSKGISAGRGQNTYRGLVKIMKGAEGARNYSQCDSMLIGDKCGAHTFPYIDVRNSTAIMEHEASTSKIGEDQIFYLRQRGLSSEDAVSMIVNGFCKEVFKELPMEFAVEATRLLGISLEGSVG
;
A
#
# COMPACT_ATOMS: atom_id res chain seq x y z
N MET A 1 -37.09 0.39 -12.67
CA MET A 1 -35.73 0.36 -12.06
C MET A 1 -34.86 -0.46 -12.98
N THR A 2 -33.91 0.17 -13.63
CA THR A 2 -32.94 -0.51 -14.51
C THR A 2 -31.95 -1.28 -13.66
N SER A 3 -31.29 -2.33 -14.20
CA SER A 3 -30.32 -3.16 -13.49
C SER A 3 -29.12 -2.36 -12.96
N ILE A 4 -28.91 -1.16 -13.43
CA ILE A 4 -27.87 -0.20 -13.05
C ILE A 4 -28.24 0.51 -11.73
N GLU A 5 -29.51 0.95 -11.57
CA GLU A 5 -29.97 1.55 -10.31
C GLU A 5 -29.90 0.59 -9.10
N ALA A 6 -30.10 -0.70 -9.35
CA ALA A 6 -29.93 -1.73 -8.32
C ALA A 6 -28.45 -1.99 -7.93
N HIS A 7 -27.49 -1.65 -8.80
CA HIS A 7 -26.06 -1.74 -8.52
C HIS A 7 -25.53 -0.48 -7.80
N VAL A 8 -26.10 0.69 -8.06
CA VAL A 8 -25.73 2.00 -7.49
C VAL A 8 -26.06 2.10 -5.99
N GLN A 9 -27.08 1.38 -5.53
CA GLN A 9 -27.47 1.34 -4.11
C GLN A 9 -26.85 0.18 -3.32
N GLN A 10 -25.84 -0.51 -3.83
CA GLN A 10 -25.19 -1.56 -3.08
C GLN A 10 -24.25 -0.96 -1.99
N PRO A 11 -24.44 -1.34 -0.71
CA PRO A 11 -23.53 -0.91 0.35
C PRO A 11 -22.10 -1.36 0.03
N TYR A 12 -21.11 -0.61 0.52
CA TYR A 12 -19.69 -0.93 0.38
C TYR A 12 -19.43 -2.44 0.51
N LYS A 13 -19.10 -3.10 -0.59
CA LYS A 13 -19.03 -4.56 -0.74
C LYS A 13 -18.14 -5.23 0.33
N TYR A 14 -17.11 -4.52 0.78
CA TYR A 14 -16.14 -5.01 1.75
C TYR A 14 -16.48 -4.63 3.21
N GLY A 15 -17.62 -3.96 3.43
CA GLY A 15 -18.05 -3.43 4.72
C GLY A 15 -18.55 -4.48 5.72
N PHE A 16 -18.65 -5.74 5.35
CA PHE A 16 -19.11 -6.81 6.24
C PHE A 16 -18.06 -7.16 7.31
N VAL A 17 -18.53 -7.63 8.47
CA VAL A 17 -17.71 -8.19 9.55
C VAL A 17 -17.77 -9.71 9.45
N THR A 18 -16.62 -10.38 9.59
CA THR A 18 -16.57 -11.84 9.69
C THR A 18 -16.81 -12.25 11.14
N ASP A 19 -17.84 -13.04 11.40
CA ASP A 19 -18.19 -13.57 12.73
C ASP A 19 -17.25 -14.71 13.12
N ILE A 20 -16.05 -14.36 13.60
CA ILE A 20 -15.03 -15.28 14.10
C ILE A 20 -14.63 -14.88 15.51
N GLU A 21 -14.53 -15.88 16.40
CA GLU A 21 -14.02 -15.68 17.74
C GLU A 21 -12.52 -15.34 17.69
N SER A 22 -12.19 -14.10 18.05
CA SER A 22 -10.82 -13.59 18.05
C SER A 22 -10.30 -13.39 19.47
N GLU A 23 -9.04 -13.68 19.67
CA GLU A 23 -8.28 -13.23 20.84
C GLU A 23 -7.76 -11.82 20.55
N VAL A 24 -8.13 -10.86 21.38
CA VAL A 24 -7.68 -9.47 21.31
C VAL A 24 -6.88 -9.16 22.56
N VAL A 25 -5.68 -8.64 22.40
CA VAL A 25 -4.86 -8.17 23.53
C VAL A 25 -5.47 -6.88 24.08
N PRO A 26 -5.46 -6.66 25.41
CA PRO A 26 -5.95 -5.40 25.98
C PRO A 26 -5.34 -4.17 25.31
N ALA A 27 -6.15 -3.11 25.20
CA ALA A 27 -5.69 -1.85 24.65
C ALA A 27 -4.55 -1.26 25.48
N GLY A 28 -3.70 -0.49 24.84
CA GLY A 28 -2.57 0.20 25.43
C GLY A 28 -1.23 -0.19 24.82
N LEU A 29 -0.28 0.73 24.89
CA LEU A 29 1.06 0.56 24.34
C LEU A 29 2.10 0.79 25.43
N ASN A 30 2.81 -0.28 25.78
CA ASN A 30 3.92 -0.29 26.74
C ASN A 30 4.87 -1.45 26.40
N GLU A 31 5.98 -1.57 27.16
CA GLU A 31 6.96 -2.66 26.93
C GLU A 31 6.36 -4.05 27.14
N ASP A 32 5.39 -4.22 28.06
CA ASP A 32 4.79 -5.53 28.35
C ASP A 32 3.93 -6.01 27.18
N VAL A 33 3.18 -5.11 26.53
CA VAL A 33 2.42 -5.41 25.29
C VAL A 33 3.38 -5.82 24.17
N ILE A 34 4.52 -5.15 24.02
CA ILE A 34 5.53 -5.50 23.01
C ILE A 34 6.13 -6.87 23.28
N ARG A 35 6.46 -7.18 24.56
CA ARG A 35 6.94 -8.50 24.98
C ARG A 35 5.89 -9.59 24.72
N LEU A 36 4.61 -9.28 24.96
CA LEU A 36 3.51 -10.19 24.70
C LEU A 36 3.37 -10.49 23.21
N ILE A 37 3.43 -9.48 22.33
CA ILE A 37 3.40 -9.65 20.87
C ILE A 37 4.56 -10.56 20.44
N SER A 38 5.77 -10.25 20.89
CA SER A 38 6.97 -11.04 20.55
C SER A 38 6.87 -12.49 21.02
N ALA A 39 6.35 -12.73 22.24
CA ALA A 39 6.13 -14.07 22.76
C ALA A 39 5.06 -14.83 21.96
N LYS A 40 3.94 -14.21 21.60
CA LYS A 40 2.88 -14.81 20.76
C LYS A 40 3.40 -15.19 19.36
N LYS A 41 4.33 -14.43 18.79
CA LYS A 41 4.95 -14.70 17.50
C LYS A 41 6.12 -15.70 17.59
N GLY A 42 6.56 -16.07 18.80
CA GLY A 42 7.71 -16.96 19.01
C GLY A 42 9.01 -16.38 18.49
N GLU A 43 9.21 -15.07 18.69
CA GLU A 43 10.34 -14.36 18.14
C GLU A 43 11.64 -14.59 18.93
N PRO A 44 12.81 -14.62 18.27
CA PRO A 44 14.10 -14.68 18.95
C PRO A 44 14.41 -13.38 19.71
N ALA A 45 15.29 -13.46 20.69
CA ALA A 45 15.62 -12.34 21.59
C ALA A 45 16.06 -11.06 20.86
N TRP A 46 16.84 -11.18 19.78
CA TRP A 46 17.31 -10.04 18.98
C TRP A 46 16.14 -9.23 18.39
N MET A 47 15.04 -9.92 18.02
CA MET A 47 13.85 -9.26 17.46
C MET A 47 13.10 -8.46 18.53
N LEU A 48 12.94 -9.04 19.74
CA LEU A 48 12.37 -8.34 20.88
C LEU A 48 13.19 -7.10 21.25
N GLU A 49 14.52 -7.21 21.31
CA GLU A 49 15.41 -6.07 21.59
C GLU A 49 15.25 -4.95 20.56
N TRP A 50 15.12 -5.32 19.27
CA TRP A 50 14.91 -4.36 18.19
C TRP A 50 13.57 -3.64 18.32
N ARG A 51 12.51 -4.36 18.68
CA ARG A 51 11.18 -3.77 18.97
C ARG A 51 11.21 -2.79 20.13
N LEU A 52 11.81 -3.19 21.25
CA LEU A 52 11.93 -2.34 22.44
C LEU A 52 12.75 -1.09 22.17
N LYS A 53 13.82 -1.20 21.37
CA LYS A 53 14.61 -0.05 20.93
C LYS A 53 13.78 0.92 20.09
N ALA A 54 12.95 0.40 19.18
CA ALA A 54 12.04 1.22 18.37
C ALA A 54 11.01 1.93 19.25
N TYR A 55 10.40 1.24 20.19
CA TYR A 55 9.45 1.82 21.14
C TYR A 55 10.04 2.96 21.97
N ARG A 56 11.24 2.74 22.54
CA ARG A 56 11.95 3.77 23.31
C ARG A 56 12.33 4.99 22.47
N ASN A 57 12.58 4.80 21.18
CA ASN A 57 12.76 5.91 20.24
C ASN A 57 11.43 6.62 19.96
N TRP A 58 10.37 5.85 19.73
CA TRP A 58 9.03 6.40 19.47
C TRP A 58 8.53 7.31 20.60
N LEU A 59 8.77 6.93 21.87
CA LEU A 59 8.43 7.75 23.04
C LEU A 59 9.13 9.13 23.07
N LYS A 60 10.21 9.29 22.30
CA LYS A 60 10.97 10.57 22.20
C LYS A 60 10.55 11.39 20.97
N MET A 61 9.72 10.81 20.09
CA MET A 61 9.28 11.47 18.87
C MET A 61 7.95 12.19 19.11
N SER A 62 7.71 13.22 18.31
CA SER A 62 6.41 13.87 18.22
C SER A 62 5.70 13.44 16.96
N GLU A 63 4.39 13.27 17.03
CA GLU A 63 3.57 13.02 15.87
C GLU A 63 3.70 14.19 14.89
N PRO A 64 3.98 13.94 13.60
CA PRO A 64 4.22 15.02 12.66
C PRO A 64 2.92 15.68 12.21
N HIS A 65 2.95 17.01 12.02
CA HIS A 65 1.81 17.83 11.63
C HIS A 65 2.03 18.58 10.29
N TRP A 66 3.07 18.21 9.54
CA TRP A 66 3.41 18.86 8.26
C TRP A 66 2.58 18.41 7.06
N PRO A 67 1.94 17.20 7.02
CA PRO A 67 1.09 16.83 5.90
C PRO A 67 -0.14 17.71 5.78
N ASN A 68 -0.64 17.86 4.57
CA ASN A 68 -1.85 18.63 4.28
C ASN A 68 -3.12 17.80 4.50
N VAL A 69 -3.22 17.20 5.67
CA VAL A 69 -4.40 16.44 6.14
C VAL A 69 -4.74 16.91 7.55
N LYS A 70 -6.02 16.89 7.88
CA LYS A 70 -6.52 17.27 9.21
C LYS A 70 -7.32 16.12 9.80
N TYR A 71 -6.93 15.68 10.98
CA TYR A 71 -7.61 14.64 11.73
C TYR A 71 -7.53 14.94 13.24
N GLY A 72 -8.39 14.31 14.02
CA GLY A 72 -8.37 14.43 15.48
C GLY A 72 -7.16 13.72 16.10
N PRO A 73 -6.84 14.03 17.37
CA PRO A 73 -5.75 13.34 18.07
C PRO A 73 -6.01 11.83 18.13
N ILE A 74 -4.96 11.04 17.92
CA ILE A 74 -5.00 9.58 18.04
C ILE A 74 -4.67 9.19 19.49
N ASP A 75 -5.58 8.48 20.14
CA ASP A 75 -5.31 7.89 21.46
C ASP A 75 -4.63 6.52 21.28
N TYR A 76 -3.30 6.51 21.30
CA TYR A 76 -2.51 5.29 21.18
C TYR A 76 -2.70 4.32 22.35
N GLN A 77 -3.29 4.76 23.48
CA GLN A 77 -3.58 3.90 24.61
C GLN A 77 -4.97 3.23 24.50
N ALA A 78 -5.83 3.72 23.62
CA ALA A 78 -7.13 3.11 23.32
C ALA A 78 -7.06 2.01 22.24
N ILE A 79 -5.92 1.85 21.56
CA ILE A 79 -5.73 0.87 20.49
C ILE A 79 -5.26 -0.47 21.06
N SER A 80 -5.84 -1.58 20.59
CA SER A 80 -5.25 -2.91 20.73
C SER A 80 -4.26 -3.17 19.59
N TYR A 81 -3.08 -3.68 19.92
CA TYR A 81 -1.97 -3.88 18.98
C TYR A 81 -1.83 -5.33 18.49
N TYR A 82 -2.75 -6.21 18.90
CA TYR A 82 -2.77 -7.59 18.42
C TYR A 82 -4.19 -8.16 18.51
N ALA A 83 -4.63 -8.72 17.40
CA ALA A 83 -5.86 -9.52 17.31
C ALA A 83 -5.60 -10.74 16.43
N ALA A 84 -6.10 -11.89 16.80
CA ALA A 84 -5.97 -13.11 16.01
C ALA A 84 -7.18 -14.02 16.20
N PRO A 85 -7.64 -14.77 15.19
CA PRO A 85 -8.61 -15.84 15.38
C PRO A 85 -8.13 -16.85 16.43
N LYS A 86 -8.98 -17.27 17.36
CA LYS A 86 -8.60 -18.20 18.44
C LYS A 86 -8.16 -19.58 17.96
N LYS A 87 -8.68 -20.01 16.81
CA LYS A 87 -8.33 -21.29 16.19
C LYS A 87 -7.58 -21.04 14.88
N LEU A 88 -6.26 -21.06 14.94
CA LEU A 88 -5.41 -21.13 13.75
C LEU A 88 -4.78 -22.51 13.72
N PRO A 89 -5.18 -23.39 12.79
CA PRO A 89 -4.36 -24.56 12.50
C PRO A 89 -3.05 -24.09 11.85
N LYS A 90 -1.95 -24.84 12.04
CA LYS A 90 -0.75 -24.68 11.19
C LYS A 90 -1.12 -25.13 9.79
N LEU A 91 -1.06 -24.22 8.82
CA LEU A 91 -1.70 -24.45 7.53
C LEU A 91 -0.66 -24.57 6.42
N ASP A 92 -0.49 -25.77 5.92
CA ASP A 92 0.21 -26.01 4.68
C ASP A 92 -0.73 -25.94 3.45
N SER A 93 -2.06 -25.81 3.67
CA SER A 93 -3.06 -25.68 2.62
C SER A 93 -4.33 -24.94 3.09
N LEU A 94 -5.01 -24.29 2.15
CA LEU A 94 -6.28 -23.60 2.40
C LEU A 94 -7.45 -24.52 2.78
N ASP A 95 -7.36 -25.82 2.50
CA ASP A 95 -8.40 -26.78 2.83
C ASP A 95 -8.56 -27.01 4.33
N GLN A 96 -7.60 -26.51 5.13
CA GLN A 96 -7.60 -26.57 6.60
C GLN A 96 -8.03 -25.24 7.26
N VAL A 97 -8.34 -24.21 6.46
CA VAL A 97 -8.80 -22.89 6.97
C VAL A 97 -10.24 -22.99 7.48
N ASP A 98 -10.56 -22.22 8.53
CA ASP A 98 -11.94 -22.09 9.00
C ASP A 98 -12.87 -21.71 7.83
N PRO A 99 -13.96 -22.46 7.60
CA PRO A 99 -14.89 -22.20 6.50
C PRO A 99 -15.40 -20.76 6.45
N LYS A 100 -15.54 -20.09 7.59
CA LYS A 100 -15.94 -18.67 7.66
C LYS A 100 -14.88 -17.74 7.08
N LEU A 101 -13.59 -18.05 7.28
CA LEU A 101 -12.51 -17.30 6.65
C LEU A 101 -12.48 -17.54 5.14
N VAL A 102 -12.65 -18.80 4.70
CA VAL A 102 -12.73 -19.14 3.28
C VAL A 102 -13.88 -18.38 2.61
N GLU A 103 -15.06 -18.33 3.25
CA GLU A 103 -16.22 -17.56 2.75
C GLU A 103 -15.91 -16.07 2.69
N THR A 104 -15.23 -15.55 3.71
CA THR A 104 -14.78 -14.15 3.74
C THR A 104 -13.91 -13.82 2.55
N PHE A 105 -12.91 -14.62 2.27
CA PHE A 105 -12.02 -14.39 1.12
C PHE A 105 -12.75 -14.56 -0.21
N LYS A 106 -13.70 -15.51 -0.33
CA LYS A 106 -14.58 -15.62 -1.52
C LYS A 106 -15.41 -14.36 -1.74
N LYS A 107 -16.03 -13.81 -0.66
CA LYS A 107 -16.78 -12.55 -0.72
C LYS A 107 -15.90 -11.36 -1.13
N LEU A 108 -14.64 -11.37 -0.72
CA LEU A 108 -13.65 -10.34 -1.10
C LEU A 108 -13.17 -10.48 -2.55
N GLY A 109 -13.50 -11.59 -3.22
CA GLY A 109 -13.06 -11.88 -4.58
C GLY A 109 -11.60 -12.35 -4.66
N ILE A 110 -11.04 -12.82 -3.52
CA ILE A 110 -9.67 -13.34 -3.46
C ILE A 110 -9.70 -14.78 -3.97
N PRO A 111 -8.90 -15.13 -4.98
CA PRO A 111 -8.90 -16.46 -5.58
C PRO A 111 -8.24 -17.49 -4.65
N ILE A 112 -9.06 -18.29 -3.96
CA ILE A 112 -8.53 -19.23 -2.97
C ILE A 112 -8.33 -20.67 -3.51
N GLU A 113 -9.11 -21.18 -4.49
CA GLU A 113 -9.00 -22.58 -4.91
C GLU A 113 -8.98 -22.86 -6.42
N GLU A 114 -10.02 -22.56 -7.15
CA GLU A 114 -10.08 -22.87 -8.58
C GLU A 114 -9.31 -21.90 -9.46
N GLN A 115 -9.25 -20.65 -9.06
CA GLN A 115 -8.51 -19.60 -9.74
C GLN A 115 -6.98 -19.71 -9.55
N LYS A 116 -6.51 -20.44 -8.53
CA LYS A 116 -5.07 -20.74 -8.31
C LYS A 116 -4.40 -21.40 -9.53
N ARG A 117 -5.09 -22.29 -10.21
CA ARG A 117 -4.54 -23.02 -11.37
C ARG A 117 -4.52 -22.20 -12.65
N LEU A 118 -5.38 -21.17 -12.75
CA LEU A 118 -5.57 -20.39 -13.97
C LEU A 118 -4.82 -19.06 -13.99
N THR A 119 -4.53 -18.48 -12.82
CA THR A 119 -3.96 -17.11 -12.74
C THR A 119 -2.45 -17.07 -12.55
N GLY A 120 -1.80 -18.17 -12.15
CA GLY A 120 -0.36 -18.16 -11.88
C GLY A 120 0.06 -17.20 -10.75
N VAL A 121 -0.81 -16.98 -9.74
CA VAL A 121 -0.58 -16.07 -8.62
C VAL A 121 -0.42 -16.87 -7.32
N ALA A 122 0.65 -16.61 -6.56
CA ALA A 122 0.81 -17.09 -5.20
C ALA A 122 0.24 -16.03 -4.23
N VAL A 123 -0.59 -16.48 -3.29
CA VAL A 123 -1.32 -15.57 -2.38
C VAL A 123 -0.96 -15.85 -0.92
N ASP A 124 -0.69 -14.79 -0.16
CA ASP A 124 -0.67 -14.77 1.30
C ASP A 124 -1.90 -14.01 1.81
N ALA A 125 -2.67 -14.62 2.69
CA ALA A 125 -3.89 -14.02 3.24
C ALA A 125 -3.67 -13.68 4.71
N VAL A 126 -3.68 -12.38 5.03
CA VAL A 126 -3.49 -11.85 6.38
C VAL A 126 -4.84 -11.38 6.93
N PHE A 127 -5.22 -11.88 8.09
CA PHE A 127 -6.44 -11.52 8.78
C PHE A 127 -6.09 -10.97 10.17
N ASP A 128 -6.40 -9.70 10.39
CA ASP A 128 -5.93 -8.93 11.55
C ASP A 128 -4.38 -9.04 11.71
N SER A 129 -3.91 -9.61 12.80
CA SER A 129 -2.48 -9.67 13.15
C SER A 129 -1.76 -10.95 12.69
N VAL A 130 -2.38 -11.81 11.89
CA VAL A 130 -1.80 -13.12 11.53
C VAL A 130 -2.04 -13.49 10.08
N SER A 131 -1.03 -14.09 9.45
CA SER A 131 -1.22 -14.81 8.20
C SER A 131 -2.00 -16.10 8.46
N VAL A 132 -3.07 -16.30 7.72
CA VAL A 132 -3.96 -17.45 7.86
C VAL A 132 -3.74 -18.50 6.76
N ALA A 133 -3.09 -18.12 5.67
CA ALA A 133 -2.74 -19.05 4.60
C ALA A 133 -1.72 -18.43 3.64
N THR A 134 -0.72 -19.21 3.23
CA THR A 134 0.22 -18.87 2.15
C THR A 134 0.26 -20.00 1.14
N THR A 135 0.05 -19.69 -0.14
CA THR A 135 -0.06 -20.68 -1.21
C THR A 135 1.24 -20.80 -2.00
N PHE A 136 1.45 -21.94 -2.67
CA PHE A 136 2.57 -22.19 -3.58
C PHE A 136 3.99 -22.10 -2.99
N GLN A 137 4.16 -22.12 -1.66
CA GLN A 137 5.49 -22.07 -1.03
C GLN A 137 6.41 -23.20 -1.55
N ALA A 138 5.90 -24.43 -1.62
CA ALA A 138 6.68 -25.58 -2.10
C ALA A 138 7.04 -25.49 -3.60
N GLU A 139 6.21 -24.86 -4.40
CA GLU A 139 6.51 -24.64 -5.83
C GLU A 139 7.58 -23.55 -6.00
N LEU A 140 7.44 -22.45 -5.31
CA LEU A 140 8.42 -21.35 -5.31
C LEU A 140 9.78 -21.80 -4.78
N ALA A 141 9.79 -22.68 -3.76
CA ALA A 141 11.01 -23.26 -3.20
C ALA A 141 11.84 -24.07 -4.20
N LYS A 142 11.22 -24.65 -5.25
CA LYS A 142 11.95 -25.35 -6.34
C LYS A 142 12.89 -24.41 -7.10
N TYR A 143 12.59 -23.12 -7.10
CA TYR A 143 13.40 -22.05 -7.71
C TYR A 143 14.27 -21.33 -6.67
N GLY A 144 14.24 -21.77 -5.41
CA GLY A 144 14.90 -21.09 -4.29
C GLY A 144 14.22 -19.79 -3.87
N VAL A 145 13.02 -19.49 -4.36
CA VAL A 145 12.24 -18.32 -3.96
C VAL A 145 11.58 -18.58 -2.63
N ILE A 146 11.79 -17.66 -1.68
CA ILE A 146 11.10 -17.66 -0.38
C ILE A 146 9.95 -16.65 -0.47
N PHE A 147 8.74 -17.12 -0.20
CA PHE A 147 7.55 -16.29 -0.01
C PHE A 147 6.78 -16.81 1.19
N CYS A 148 6.80 -16.08 2.28
CA CYS A 148 6.17 -16.49 3.53
C CYS A 148 5.81 -15.25 4.37
N PRO A 149 4.98 -15.42 5.44
CA PRO A 149 4.78 -14.39 6.43
C PRO A 149 6.11 -13.95 7.05
N ILE A 150 6.26 -12.65 7.34
CA ILE A 150 7.51 -12.15 7.95
C ILE A 150 7.75 -12.77 9.32
N SER A 151 6.71 -13.10 10.07
CA SER A 151 6.80 -13.80 11.35
C SER A 151 7.41 -15.20 11.20
N GLN A 152 7.13 -15.90 10.10
CA GLN A 152 7.77 -17.17 9.75
C GLN A 152 9.24 -16.95 9.37
N ALA A 153 9.52 -15.95 8.52
CA ALA A 153 10.89 -15.64 8.09
C ALA A 153 11.82 -15.27 9.26
N ILE A 154 11.33 -14.56 10.26
CA ILE A 154 12.09 -14.21 11.47
C ILE A 154 12.59 -15.46 12.20
N ARG A 155 11.83 -16.56 12.19
CA ARG A 155 12.18 -17.83 12.85
C ARG A 155 13.01 -18.75 11.97
N GLU A 156 12.66 -18.86 10.68
CA GLU A 156 13.20 -19.87 9.77
C GLU A 156 14.36 -19.36 8.91
N HIS A 157 14.43 -18.02 8.67
CA HIS A 157 15.47 -17.35 7.88
C HIS A 157 16.08 -16.16 8.63
N PRO A 158 16.46 -16.30 9.90
CA PRO A 158 16.91 -15.19 10.75
C PRO A 158 18.11 -14.44 10.18
N GLU A 159 19.01 -15.12 9.48
CA GLU A 159 20.20 -14.51 8.86
C GLU A 159 19.84 -13.52 7.74
N LEU A 160 18.85 -13.85 6.90
CA LEU A 160 18.37 -12.93 5.86
C LEU A 160 17.62 -11.76 6.47
N VAL A 161 16.74 -12.04 7.44
CA VAL A 161 15.97 -10.99 8.09
C VAL A 161 16.88 -10.02 8.83
N GLN A 162 17.83 -10.49 9.64
CA GLN A 162 18.79 -9.63 10.36
C GLN A 162 19.65 -8.79 9.41
N LYS A 163 20.01 -9.36 8.26
CA LYS A 163 20.84 -8.66 7.26
C LYS A 163 20.13 -7.49 6.60
N TYR A 164 18.82 -7.59 6.39
CA TYR A 164 18.10 -6.64 5.53
C TYR A 164 17.01 -5.83 6.23
N LEU A 165 16.36 -6.37 7.27
CA LEU A 165 15.28 -5.69 7.97
C LEU A 165 15.79 -4.40 8.64
N GLY A 166 15.11 -3.28 8.37
CA GLY A 166 15.46 -1.97 8.90
C GLY A 166 16.65 -1.30 8.21
N THR A 167 17.17 -1.86 7.11
CA THR A 167 18.28 -1.26 6.35
C THR A 167 17.83 -0.16 5.39
N VAL A 168 16.55 -0.16 5.02
CA VAL A 168 15.94 0.84 4.13
C VAL A 168 15.01 1.77 4.90
N VAL A 169 14.25 1.23 5.86
CA VAL A 169 13.43 1.97 6.82
C VAL A 169 13.89 1.61 8.24
N PRO A 170 14.86 2.34 8.80
CA PRO A 170 15.39 2.05 10.14
C PRO A 170 14.32 2.29 11.22
N HIS A 171 14.53 1.67 12.39
CA HIS A 171 13.62 1.71 13.54
C HIS A 171 13.37 3.12 14.13
N ASN A 172 14.08 4.12 13.65
CA ASN A 172 13.98 5.53 14.06
C ASN A 172 13.75 6.48 12.87
N ASP A 173 13.25 5.98 11.73
CA ASP A 173 13.08 6.78 10.50
C ASP A 173 12.04 7.91 10.68
N ASN A 174 10.85 7.57 11.11
CA ASN A 174 9.79 8.52 11.41
C ASN A 174 8.85 7.95 12.48
N PHE A 175 7.94 8.78 12.98
CA PHE A 175 7.03 8.44 14.07
C PHE A 175 6.23 7.15 13.82
N PHE A 176 5.56 7.02 12.67
CA PHE A 176 4.75 5.85 12.36
C PHE A 176 5.58 4.62 11.97
N ALA A 177 6.76 4.80 11.39
CA ALA A 177 7.69 3.69 11.14
C ALA A 177 8.30 3.15 12.43
N ALA A 178 8.59 4.01 13.41
CA ALA A 178 9.05 3.61 14.74
C ALA A 178 7.94 2.85 15.50
N LEU A 179 6.70 3.36 15.46
CA LEU A 179 5.53 2.68 16.01
C LEU A 179 5.35 1.30 15.37
N ASN A 180 5.31 1.23 14.04
CA ASN A 180 5.23 -0.03 13.31
C ASN A 180 6.33 -1.00 13.75
N THR A 181 7.57 -0.55 13.80
CA THR A 181 8.72 -1.39 14.18
C THR A 181 8.55 -1.99 15.58
N ALA A 182 7.92 -1.25 16.51
CA ALA A 182 7.67 -1.75 17.85
C ALA A 182 6.57 -2.83 17.90
N VAL A 183 5.52 -2.68 17.06
CA VAL A 183 4.29 -3.46 17.22
C VAL A 183 3.85 -4.27 16.00
N PHE A 184 4.56 -4.25 14.87
CA PHE A 184 4.11 -4.99 13.68
C PHE A 184 3.91 -6.48 14.01
N THR A 185 2.89 -7.05 13.41
CA THR A 185 2.47 -8.41 13.78
C THR A 185 2.71 -9.41 12.66
N ASP A 186 2.40 -9.04 11.42
CA ASP A 186 2.71 -9.84 10.26
C ASP A 186 2.95 -8.95 9.03
N GLY A 187 3.03 -9.54 7.87
CA GLY A 187 3.34 -8.97 6.58
C GLY A 187 4.11 -9.99 5.76
N SER A 188 4.67 -9.58 4.64
CA SER A 188 5.31 -10.52 3.72
C SER A 188 6.83 -10.44 3.76
N PHE A 189 7.44 -11.60 3.68
CA PHE A 189 8.85 -11.77 3.38
C PHE A 189 9.03 -12.43 2.03
N VAL A 190 9.82 -11.79 1.15
CA VAL A 190 10.16 -12.32 -0.17
C VAL A 190 11.68 -12.25 -0.37
N TYR A 191 12.26 -13.37 -0.76
CA TYR A 191 13.64 -13.42 -1.24
C TYR A 191 13.66 -14.14 -2.59
N VAL A 192 14.19 -13.49 -3.62
CA VAL A 192 14.38 -14.07 -4.95
C VAL A 192 15.87 -14.18 -5.22
N PRO A 193 16.40 -15.41 -5.37
CA PRO A 193 17.83 -15.65 -5.51
C PRO A 193 18.36 -15.16 -6.86
N LYS A 194 19.70 -15.06 -6.93
CA LYS A 194 20.45 -14.60 -8.11
C LYS A 194 20.03 -15.27 -9.40
N GLY A 195 19.72 -14.46 -10.41
CA GLY A 195 19.39 -14.90 -11.77
C GLY A 195 17.98 -15.50 -11.91
N VAL A 196 17.20 -15.58 -10.85
CA VAL A 196 15.86 -16.17 -10.87
C VAL A 196 14.82 -15.11 -11.24
N ARG A 197 14.03 -15.42 -12.27
CA ARG A 197 12.77 -14.74 -12.52
C ARG A 197 11.68 -15.48 -11.76
N CYS A 198 11.05 -14.82 -10.77
CA CYS A 198 9.97 -15.42 -10.01
C CYS A 198 8.90 -15.97 -10.97
N PRO A 199 8.56 -17.28 -10.90
CA PRO A 199 7.68 -17.89 -11.88
C PRO A 199 6.22 -17.50 -11.75
N LEU A 200 5.83 -16.95 -10.59
CA LEU A 200 4.47 -16.56 -10.25
C LEU A 200 4.43 -15.08 -9.88
N GLU A 201 3.31 -14.44 -10.13
CA GLU A 201 2.97 -13.18 -9.46
C GLU A 201 2.74 -13.47 -7.97
N LEU A 202 3.29 -12.64 -7.08
CA LEU A 202 3.07 -12.76 -5.66
C LEU A 202 2.02 -11.76 -5.21
N SER A 203 1.13 -12.16 -4.32
CA SER A 203 0.10 -11.26 -3.80
C SER A 203 -0.11 -11.47 -2.31
N THR A 204 -0.26 -10.39 -1.56
CA THR A 204 -0.72 -10.44 -0.19
C THR A 204 -1.98 -9.60 -0.03
N TYR A 205 -2.94 -10.18 0.67
CA TYR A 205 -4.20 -9.51 0.95
C TYR A 205 -4.39 -9.33 2.45
N PHE A 206 -4.55 -8.06 2.88
CA PHE A 206 -4.75 -7.69 4.27
C PHE A 206 -6.21 -7.38 4.54
N ARG A 207 -6.77 -8.02 5.57
CA ARG A 207 -8.13 -7.78 6.05
C ARG A 207 -8.12 -7.41 7.51
N ILE A 208 -8.49 -6.17 7.84
CA ILE A 208 -8.86 -5.80 9.21
C ILE A 208 -10.25 -6.35 9.48
N ASN A 209 -10.48 -6.93 10.65
CA ASN A 209 -11.81 -7.41 11.06
C ASN A 209 -12.16 -7.02 12.50
N ALA A 210 -11.22 -7.07 13.43
CA ALA A 210 -11.46 -6.75 14.82
C ALA A 210 -11.72 -5.24 15.03
N SER A 211 -12.61 -4.91 15.99
CA SER A 211 -12.87 -3.53 16.42
C SER A 211 -11.80 -3.03 17.38
N SER A 212 -11.64 -1.71 17.48
CA SER A 212 -10.69 -1.03 18.39
C SER A 212 -9.25 -1.54 18.28
N THR A 213 -8.88 -2.07 17.11
CA THR A 213 -7.53 -2.57 16.81
C THR A 213 -6.86 -1.69 15.76
N GLY A 214 -5.54 -1.56 15.88
CA GLY A 214 -4.71 -1.06 14.80
C GLY A 214 -4.18 -2.20 13.92
N GLN A 215 -3.84 -1.89 12.68
CA GLN A 215 -3.19 -2.80 11.75
C GLN A 215 -1.77 -2.32 11.48
N PHE A 216 -0.79 -3.19 11.74
CA PHE A 216 0.62 -2.86 11.66
C PHE A 216 1.36 -3.95 10.89
N GLU A 217 1.56 -3.74 9.61
CA GLU A 217 2.18 -4.72 8.72
C GLU A 217 3.61 -4.30 8.38
N ARG A 218 4.48 -5.31 8.21
CA ARG A 218 5.84 -5.06 7.72
C ARG A 218 6.21 -6.03 6.62
N THR A 219 6.49 -5.48 5.45
CA THR A 219 6.87 -6.26 4.25
C THR A 219 8.33 -5.99 3.91
N LEU A 220 9.09 -7.07 3.65
CA LEU A 220 10.47 -7.01 3.20
C LEU A 220 10.64 -7.85 1.94
N ILE A 221 11.05 -7.22 0.83
CA ILE A 221 11.30 -7.88 -0.45
C ILE A 221 12.75 -7.67 -0.87
N ILE A 222 13.45 -8.75 -1.13
CA ILE A 222 14.85 -8.77 -1.56
C ILE A 222 14.94 -9.46 -2.92
N ALA A 223 15.38 -8.74 -3.93
CA ALA A 223 15.68 -9.27 -5.25
C ALA A 223 17.21 -9.28 -5.45
N ASP A 224 17.79 -10.48 -5.47
CA ASP A 224 19.22 -10.67 -5.64
C ASP A 224 19.66 -10.41 -7.09
N GLU A 225 20.93 -10.44 -7.38
CA GLU A 225 21.52 -10.08 -8.68
C GLU A 225 20.81 -10.74 -9.87
N GLY A 226 20.34 -9.94 -10.83
CA GLY A 226 19.68 -10.40 -12.06
C GLY A 226 18.32 -11.03 -11.85
N SER A 227 17.73 -10.93 -10.67
CA SER A 227 16.41 -11.50 -10.37
C SER A 227 15.25 -10.56 -10.74
N TYR A 228 14.05 -11.13 -10.80
CA TYR A 228 12.81 -10.40 -11.07
C TYR A 228 11.68 -10.88 -10.18
N VAL A 229 10.94 -9.95 -9.62
CA VAL A 229 9.70 -10.23 -8.89
C VAL A 229 8.65 -9.16 -9.16
N SER A 230 7.40 -9.60 -9.28
CA SER A 230 6.21 -8.77 -9.26
C SER A 230 5.37 -9.14 -8.04
N TYR A 231 5.01 -8.13 -7.26
CA TYR A 231 4.28 -8.29 -6.00
C TYR A 231 3.13 -7.31 -5.94
N LEU A 232 1.97 -7.81 -5.51
CA LEU A 232 0.77 -7.03 -5.30
C LEU A 232 0.33 -7.04 -3.83
N GLU A 233 -0.06 -5.88 -3.33
CA GLU A 233 -0.69 -5.70 -2.03
C GLU A 233 -2.15 -5.25 -2.22
N GLY A 234 -3.08 -6.03 -1.67
CA GLY A 234 -4.49 -5.69 -1.59
C GLY A 234 -4.91 -5.49 -0.12
N CYS A 235 -5.76 -4.49 0.14
CA CYS A 235 -6.19 -4.18 1.51
C CYS A 235 -7.68 -3.85 1.57
N SER A 236 -8.36 -4.28 2.65
CA SER A 236 -9.74 -3.89 2.95
C SER A 236 -10.04 -3.88 4.44
N ALA A 237 -11.10 -3.14 4.83
CA ALA A 237 -11.61 -3.09 6.19
C ALA A 237 -13.14 -3.10 6.21
N PRO A 238 -13.80 -3.55 7.30
CA PRO A 238 -15.24 -3.43 7.47
C PRO A 238 -15.67 -1.98 7.71
N MET A 239 -16.96 -1.70 7.53
CA MET A 239 -17.56 -0.44 7.95
C MET A 239 -17.67 -0.39 9.46
N ARG A 240 -17.12 0.65 10.07
CA ARG A 240 -17.21 0.90 11.53
C ARG A 240 -17.32 2.39 11.82
N ASP A 241 -18.05 2.73 12.88
CA ASP A 241 -18.23 4.10 13.38
C ASP A 241 -17.01 4.64 14.14
N GLU A 242 -15.92 3.88 14.20
CA GLU A 242 -14.67 4.24 14.85
C GLU A 242 -13.56 4.46 13.82
N HIS A 243 -12.62 5.36 14.11
CA HIS A 243 -11.39 5.46 13.32
C HIS A 243 -10.42 4.36 13.72
N GLN A 244 -9.86 3.68 12.74
CA GLN A 244 -8.84 2.66 12.96
C GLN A 244 -7.52 3.08 12.31
N LEU A 245 -6.42 2.89 13.06
CA LEU A 245 -5.08 3.21 12.58
C LEU A 245 -4.50 2.03 11.79
N HIS A 246 -4.12 2.29 10.55
CA HIS A 246 -3.28 1.44 9.75
C HIS A 246 -1.91 2.11 9.56
N ALA A 247 -0.85 1.51 10.10
CA ALA A 247 0.50 2.01 9.92
C ALA A 247 1.43 0.88 9.45
N ALA A 248 1.69 0.84 8.15
CA ALA A 248 2.51 -0.20 7.52
C ALA A 248 3.90 0.32 7.13
N VAL A 249 4.85 -0.62 7.05
CA VAL A 249 6.20 -0.37 6.53
C VAL A 249 6.53 -1.40 5.45
N VAL A 250 7.04 -0.91 4.32
CA VAL A 250 7.54 -1.76 3.22
C VAL A 250 8.98 -1.38 2.89
N GLU A 251 9.84 -2.39 2.85
CA GLU A 251 11.25 -2.27 2.47
C GLU A 251 11.54 -3.13 1.25
N LEU A 252 12.09 -2.52 0.19
CA LEU A 252 12.54 -3.23 -1.00
C LEU A 252 14.05 -3.05 -1.19
N VAL A 253 14.75 -4.14 -1.53
CA VAL A 253 16.17 -4.11 -1.87
C VAL A 253 16.38 -4.81 -3.21
N ALA A 254 16.88 -4.07 -4.20
CA ALA A 254 17.21 -4.60 -5.51
C ALA A 254 18.72 -4.52 -5.75
N PHE A 255 19.35 -5.68 -6.00
CA PHE A 255 20.78 -5.78 -6.32
C PHE A 255 21.05 -5.61 -7.82
N ASP A 256 22.28 -5.87 -8.28
CA ASP A 256 22.69 -5.65 -9.67
C ASP A 256 21.73 -6.29 -10.68
N ARG A 257 21.22 -5.50 -11.60
CA ARG A 257 20.27 -5.93 -12.67
C ARG A 257 18.96 -6.56 -12.14
N ALA A 258 18.69 -6.45 -10.84
CA ALA A 258 17.43 -6.95 -10.28
C ALA A 258 16.28 -5.99 -10.55
N THR A 259 15.08 -6.52 -10.67
CA THR A 259 13.84 -5.75 -10.87
C THR A 259 12.78 -6.15 -9.88
N ILE A 260 12.23 -5.16 -9.17
CA ILE A 260 11.05 -5.32 -8.30
C ILE A 260 9.93 -4.45 -8.86
N LYS A 261 8.80 -5.07 -9.19
CA LYS A 261 7.52 -4.37 -9.40
C LYS A 261 6.67 -4.54 -8.15
N TYR A 262 6.25 -3.45 -7.54
CA TYR A 262 5.39 -3.45 -6.37
C TYR A 262 4.11 -2.67 -6.65
N SER A 263 3.01 -3.37 -6.68
CA SER A 263 1.69 -2.79 -6.93
C SER A 263 0.85 -2.80 -5.65
N THR A 264 0.04 -1.76 -5.45
CA THR A 264 -0.90 -1.67 -4.32
C THR A 264 -2.27 -1.27 -4.83
N ILE A 265 -3.29 -2.00 -4.40
CA ILE A 265 -4.68 -1.59 -4.54
C ILE A 265 -5.27 -1.52 -3.14
N GLN A 266 -5.54 -0.31 -2.66
CA GLN A 266 -6.09 -0.09 -1.33
C GLN A 266 -7.53 0.37 -1.43
N ASN A 267 -8.41 -0.39 -0.79
CA ASN A 267 -9.83 -0.13 -0.70
C ASN A 267 -10.28 -0.21 0.77
N TRP A 268 -9.79 0.74 1.55
CA TRP A 268 -10.16 0.88 2.94
C TRP A 268 -11.53 1.52 3.09
N TYR A 269 -12.19 1.32 4.22
CA TYR A 269 -13.42 2.03 4.54
C TYR A 269 -13.14 3.53 4.75
N PRO A 270 -13.83 4.42 4.01
CA PRO A 270 -13.55 5.87 4.02
C PRO A 270 -14.18 6.64 5.19
N GLY A 271 -15.03 6.00 6.00
CA GLY A 271 -15.98 6.68 6.88
C GLY A 271 -17.32 6.93 6.19
N ASP A 272 -18.28 7.44 6.94
CA ASP A 272 -19.59 7.84 6.42
C ASP A 272 -19.55 9.24 5.74
N GLU A 273 -20.69 9.71 5.25
CA GLU A 273 -20.80 11.01 4.56
C GLU A 273 -20.50 12.20 5.49
N GLU A 274 -20.71 12.05 6.79
CA GLU A 274 -20.38 13.03 7.82
C GLU A 274 -18.90 13.00 8.20
N GLY A 275 -18.15 11.98 7.77
CA GLY A 275 -16.73 11.77 8.06
C GLY A 275 -16.49 11.06 9.40
N LYS A 276 -17.49 10.29 9.89
CA LYS A 276 -17.36 9.47 11.08
C LYS A 276 -16.83 8.09 10.72
N GLY A 277 -15.90 7.57 11.51
CA GLY A 277 -15.26 6.29 11.24
C GLY A 277 -14.25 6.35 10.10
N GLY A 278 -13.83 5.17 9.63
CA GLY A 278 -12.88 5.02 8.53
C GLY A 278 -11.44 4.85 8.96
N ILE A 279 -10.61 4.50 8.00
CA ILE A 279 -9.22 4.14 8.24
C ILE A 279 -8.31 5.36 8.13
N TYR A 280 -7.40 5.52 9.10
CA TYR A 280 -6.23 6.38 9.02
C TYR A 280 -5.07 5.56 8.49
N ASN A 281 -4.72 5.77 7.22
CA ASN A 281 -3.79 4.96 6.45
C ASN A 281 -2.43 5.68 6.34
N PHE A 282 -1.53 5.43 7.29
CA PHE A 282 -0.21 6.06 7.41
C PHE A 282 0.88 5.05 7.07
N VAL A 283 1.44 5.13 5.87
CA VAL A 283 2.31 4.09 5.32
C VAL A 283 3.68 4.64 4.91
N THR A 284 4.73 3.96 5.35
CA THR A 284 6.11 4.21 4.94
C THR A 284 6.57 3.10 4.00
N LYS A 285 6.71 3.41 2.70
CA LYS A 285 7.25 2.47 1.70
C LYS A 285 8.55 3.02 1.13
N ARG A 286 9.61 2.21 1.12
CA ARG A 286 10.89 2.64 0.57
C ARG A 286 11.63 1.50 -0.10
N GLY A 287 12.15 1.79 -1.30
CA GLY A 287 12.99 0.88 -2.07
C GLY A 287 14.41 1.41 -2.21
N LYS A 288 15.37 0.50 -2.20
CA LYS A 288 16.78 0.78 -2.44
C LYS A 288 17.24 0.01 -3.67
N CYS A 289 17.52 0.72 -4.75
CA CYS A 289 18.23 0.23 -5.90
C CYS A 289 19.73 0.17 -5.53
N ALA A 290 20.12 -0.88 -4.79
CA ALA A 290 21.47 -1.00 -4.22
C ALA A 290 22.52 -1.34 -5.29
N GLY A 291 22.12 -2.09 -6.33
CA GLY A 291 22.98 -2.56 -7.39
C GLY A 291 22.89 -1.75 -8.68
N ALA A 292 23.92 -1.87 -9.53
CA ALA A 292 23.94 -1.24 -10.85
C ALA A 292 22.85 -1.83 -11.78
N ASN A 293 22.25 -0.98 -12.62
CA ASN A 293 21.17 -1.36 -13.54
C ASN A 293 19.94 -2.00 -12.85
N SER A 294 19.78 -1.80 -11.54
CA SER A 294 18.60 -2.29 -10.82
C SER A 294 17.39 -1.39 -11.05
N LYS A 295 16.20 -1.96 -10.86
CA LYS A 295 14.95 -1.23 -11.07
C LYS A 295 13.93 -1.53 -9.95
N ILE A 296 13.31 -0.47 -9.44
CA ILE A 296 12.13 -0.56 -8.57
C ILE A 296 11.02 0.28 -9.19
N SER A 297 9.86 -0.36 -9.40
CA SER A 297 8.66 0.30 -9.92
C SER A 297 7.53 0.18 -8.91
N TRP A 298 7.00 1.31 -8.46
CA TRP A 298 5.84 1.41 -7.61
C TRP A 298 4.62 1.76 -8.45
N THR A 299 3.56 0.96 -8.33
CA THR A 299 2.25 1.31 -8.89
C THR A 299 1.23 1.28 -7.77
N GLN A 300 0.47 2.36 -7.57
CA GLN A 300 -0.53 2.41 -6.51
C GLN A 300 -1.86 2.98 -6.96
N VAL A 301 -2.93 2.38 -6.47
CA VAL A 301 -4.30 2.87 -6.58
C VAL A 301 -4.87 3.00 -5.17
N GLU A 302 -5.09 4.25 -4.77
CA GLU A 302 -5.60 4.60 -3.45
C GLU A 302 -7.06 5.05 -3.59
N THR A 303 -7.96 4.18 -3.17
CA THR A 303 -9.40 4.47 -3.11
C THR A 303 -9.89 4.11 -1.71
N GLY A 304 -10.58 4.96 -1.06
CA GLY A 304 -10.98 4.72 0.32
C GLY A 304 -10.04 5.39 1.32
N SER A 305 -10.08 4.97 2.59
CA SER A 305 -9.51 5.63 3.77
C SER A 305 -10.12 7.01 4.07
N ALA A 306 -10.34 7.30 5.34
CA ALA A 306 -10.71 8.66 5.76
C ALA A 306 -9.54 9.62 5.55
N ILE A 307 -8.34 9.17 5.96
CA ILE A 307 -7.08 9.90 5.79
C ILE A 307 -6.05 8.96 5.16
N THR A 308 -5.42 9.40 4.07
CA THR A 308 -4.27 8.71 3.47
C THR A 308 -3.03 9.58 3.56
N TRP A 309 -1.96 9.01 4.09
CA TRP A 309 -0.66 9.64 4.17
C TRP A 309 0.43 8.63 3.79
N LYS A 310 0.94 8.74 2.55
CA LYS A 310 1.77 7.68 1.97
C LYS A 310 2.71 8.19 0.88
N TYR A 311 4.01 7.94 1.07
CA TYR A 311 5.04 8.35 0.11
C TYR A 311 6.02 7.21 -0.18
N PRO A 312 5.71 6.30 -1.12
CA PRO A 312 6.69 5.36 -1.63
C PRO A 312 7.91 6.10 -2.17
N GLY A 313 9.09 5.57 -1.94
CA GLY A 313 10.31 6.22 -2.40
C GLY A 313 11.34 5.26 -2.93
N CYS A 314 12.26 5.77 -3.79
CA CYS A 314 13.41 5.03 -4.27
C CYS A 314 14.71 5.75 -3.93
N ILE A 315 15.68 5.00 -3.40
CA ILE A 315 17.06 5.42 -3.26
C ILE A 315 17.83 4.77 -4.40
N LEU A 316 18.22 5.56 -5.41
CA LEU A 316 18.91 5.12 -6.62
C LEU A 316 20.42 5.17 -6.36
N GLN A 317 20.94 4.13 -5.71
CA GLN A 317 22.35 4.06 -5.28
C GLN A 317 23.25 3.47 -6.35
N GLY A 318 22.82 2.40 -7.02
CA GLY A 318 23.61 1.77 -8.08
C GLY A 318 23.61 2.62 -9.37
N ASP A 319 24.71 2.60 -10.10
CA ASP A 319 24.80 3.29 -11.39
C ASP A 319 23.78 2.74 -12.37
N ASN A 320 23.21 3.60 -13.22
CA ASN A 320 22.15 3.28 -14.19
C ASN A 320 20.87 2.70 -13.57
N SER A 321 20.67 2.83 -12.24
CA SER A 321 19.45 2.32 -11.60
C SER A 321 18.23 3.18 -11.95
N ILE A 322 17.05 2.55 -11.90
CA ILE A 322 15.79 3.13 -12.33
C ILE A 322 14.76 3.06 -11.20
N GLY A 323 14.13 4.20 -10.90
CA GLY A 323 13.00 4.30 -9.98
C GLY A 323 11.74 4.79 -10.70
N GLU A 324 10.64 4.09 -10.57
CA GLU A 324 9.38 4.49 -11.17
C GLU A 324 8.29 4.61 -10.11
N PHE A 325 7.40 5.56 -10.31
CA PHE A 325 6.21 5.75 -9.47
C PHE A 325 5.03 6.14 -10.35
N TYR A 326 4.03 5.28 -10.34
CA TYR A 326 2.75 5.46 -11.02
C TYR A 326 1.64 5.43 -9.97
N SER A 327 0.81 6.47 -9.89
CA SER A 327 -0.23 6.52 -8.87
C SER A 327 -1.55 7.11 -9.36
N VAL A 328 -2.63 6.54 -8.84
CA VAL A 328 -3.97 7.14 -8.84
C VAL A 328 -4.39 7.29 -7.38
N ALA A 329 -4.80 8.49 -6.98
CA ALA A 329 -5.38 8.74 -5.66
C ALA A 329 -6.75 9.41 -5.83
N VAL A 330 -7.77 8.78 -5.26
CA VAL A 330 -9.16 9.26 -5.34
C VAL A 330 -9.64 9.68 -3.95
N THR A 331 -10.17 10.87 -3.84
CA THR A 331 -10.84 11.37 -2.64
C THR A 331 -12.25 11.83 -2.98
N SER A 332 -13.23 11.35 -2.22
CA SER A 332 -14.63 11.76 -2.31
C SER A 332 -15.15 12.13 -0.92
N HIS A 333 -16.38 12.60 -0.82
CA HIS A 333 -17.00 13.02 0.45
C HIS A 333 -16.08 13.91 1.29
N ARG A 334 -15.60 13.44 2.45
CA ARG A 334 -14.69 14.18 3.35
C ARG A 334 -13.28 13.58 3.44
N GLN A 335 -12.97 12.64 2.54
CA GLN A 335 -11.66 12.02 2.50
C GLN A 335 -10.54 13.04 2.25
N GLN A 336 -9.39 12.78 2.84
CA GLN A 336 -8.19 13.58 2.63
C GLN A 336 -7.00 12.66 2.31
N ALA A 337 -6.24 13.01 1.29
CA ALA A 337 -5.04 12.29 0.91
C ALA A 337 -3.88 13.27 0.75
N ASP A 338 -2.75 12.98 1.41
CA ASP A 338 -1.45 13.59 1.10
C ASP A 338 -0.53 12.44 0.68
N THR A 339 -0.42 12.26 -0.63
CA THR A 339 0.32 11.15 -1.25
C THR A 339 1.42 11.69 -2.15
N GLY A 340 2.27 10.80 -2.62
CA GLY A 340 3.33 11.18 -3.55
C GLY A 340 4.53 10.27 -3.44
N THR A 341 5.71 10.79 -3.75
CA THR A 341 6.92 9.95 -3.82
C THR A 341 8.19 10.71 -3.48
N LYS A 342 9.25 9.94 -3.22
CA LYS A 342 10.61 10.46 -2.99
C LYS A 342 11.59 9.71 -3.87
N MET A 343 12.26 10.43 -4.81
CA MET A 343 13.31 9.89 -5.66
C MET A 343 14.65 10.51 -5.31
N ILE A 344 15.59 9.70 -4.82
CA ILE A 344 16.91 10.16 -4.36
C ILE A 344 17.98 9.53 -5.22
N HIS A 345 18.62 10.33 -6.06
CA HIS A 345 19.67 9.91 -6.98
C HIS A 345 21.05 10.04 -6.33
N LEU A 346 21.75 8.91 -6.19
CA LEU A 346 23.09 8.82 -5.62
C LEU A 346 24.10 8.35 -6.69
N GLY A 347 23.75 7.32 -7.47
CA GLY A 347 24.56 6.72 -8.52
C GLY A 347 24.54 7.54 -9.81
N LYS A 348 25.47 7.24 -10.74
CA LYS A 348 25.59 7.89 -12.05
C LYS A 348 24.53 7.36 -13.03
N ASN A 349 24.09 8.21 -13.95
CA ASN A 349 23.13 7.88 -15.03
C ASN A 349 21.82 7.29 -14.50
N THR A 350 21.46 7.57 -13.26
CA THR A 350 20.22 7.10 -12.65
C THR A 350 19.01 7.81 -13.25
N ARG A 351 17.88 7.09 -13.34
CA ARG A 351 16.65 7.62 -13.92
C ARG A 351 15.48 7.45 -12.97
N SER A 352 14.61 8.46 -12.92
CA SER A 352 13.32 8.33 -12.24
C SER A 352 12.18 8.87 -13.09
N THR A 353 11.04 8.18 -13.03
CA THR A 353 9.79 8.58 -13.68
C THR A 353 8.70 8.64 -12.63
N ILE A 354 7.95 9.73 -12.60
CA ILE A 354 6.84 9.96 -11.70
C ILE A 354 5.62 10.34 -12.53
N VAL A 355 4.55 9.54 -12.43
CA VAL A 355 3.25 9.86 -13.01
C VAL A 355 2.20 9.74 -11.92
N SER A 356 1.63 10.87 -11.50
CA SER A 356 0.65 10.92 -10.42
C SER A 356 -0.66 11.55 -10.91
N LYS A 357 -1.76 10.82 -10.76
CA LYS A 357 -3.11 11.26 -11.11
C LYS A 357 -3.94 11.38 -9.83
N GLY A 358 -4.31 12.61 -9.48
CA GLY A 358 -5.18 12.91 -8.34
C GLY A 358 -6.61 13.19 -8.80
N ILE A 359 -7.59 12.60 -8.14
CA ILE A 359 -9.02 12.87 -8.40
C ILE A 359 -9.68 13.29 -7.10
N SER A 360 -10.33 14.44 -7.12
CA SER A 360 -11.09 14.94 -5.98
C SER A 360 -12.53 15.19 -6.37
N ALA A 361 -13.45 14.65 -5.57
CA ALA A 361 -14.89 14.81 -5.77
C ALA A 361 -15.57 15.23 -4.45
N GLY A 362 -16.77 15.80 -4.54
CA GLY A 362 -17.56 16.22 -3.39
C GLY A 362 -16.84 17.26 -2.53
N ARG A 363 -16.35 16.89 -1.34
CA ARG A 363 -15.52 17.70 -0.44
C ARG A 363 -14.12 17.10 -0.24
N GLY A 364 -13.76 16.10 -1.04
CA GLY A 364 -12.48 15.42 -1.00
C GLY A 364 -11.31 16.37 -1.21
N GLN A 365 -10.21 16.15 -0.49
CA GLN A 365 -8.97 16.93 -0.59
C GLN A 365 -7.84 16.00 -0.99
N ASN A 366 -7.22 16.26 -2.13
CA ASN A 366 -6.10 15.46 -2.63
C ASN A 366 -4.84 16.31 -2.74
N THR A 367 -3.78 15.82 -2.16
CA THR A 367 -2.48 16.47 -2.19
C THR A 367 -1.46 15.52 -2.80
N TYR A 368 -0.76 16.00 -3.83
CA TYR A 368 0.48 15.38 -4.29
C TYR A 368 1.68 16.07 -3.66
N ARG A 369 2.60 15.29 -3.10
CA ARG A 369 3.87 15.77 -2.56
C ARG A 369 5.03 14.96 -3.14
N GLY A 370 5.89 15.61 -3.93
CA GLY A 370 7.02 14.97 -4.60
C GLY A 370 8.35 15.51 -4.11
N LEU A 371 9.28 14.61 -3.76
CA LEU A 371 10.69 14.96 -3.53
C LEU A 371 11.54 14.32 -4.61
N VAL A 372 12.27 15.13 -5.37
CA VAL A 372 13.35 14.66 -6.22
C VAL A 372 14.65 15.30 -5.76
N LYS A 373 15.61 14.45 -5.36
CA LYS A 373 16.92 14.90 -4.88
C LYS A 373 18.02 14.26 -5.69
N ILE A 374 18.80 15.08 -6.38
CA ILE A 374 19.95 14.64 -7.17
C ILE A 374 21.22 15.09 -6.46
N MET A 375 22.01 14.14 -5.96
CA MET A 375 23.22 14.40 -5.19
C MET A 375 24.39 14.77 -6.08
N LYS A 376 25.45 15.36 -5.52
CA LYS A 376 26.64 15.80 -6.26
C LYS A 376 27.28 14.70 -7.11
N GLY A 377 27.29 13.44 -6.63
CA GLY A 377 27.88 12.29 -7.34
C GLY A 377 27.01 11.71 -8.45
N ALA A 378 25.75 12.10 -8.56
CA ALA A 378 24.79 11.53 -9.52
C ALA A 378 24.90 12.20 -10.89
N GLU A 379 26.06 12.03 -11.55
CA GLU A 379 26.31 12.51 -12.91
C GLU A 379 25.33 11.88 -13.91
N GLY A 380 24.83 12.67 -14.85
CA GLY A 380 23.91 12.21 -15.90
C GLY A 380 22.56 11.73 -15.39
N ALA A 381 22.21 12.03 -14.14
CA ALA A 381 20.91 11.68 -13.58
C ALA A 381 19.76 12.40 -14.31
N ARG A 382 18.65 11.69 -14.52
CA ARG A 382 17.46 12.26 -15.16
C ARG A 382 16.21 11.94 -14.38
N ASN A 383 15.35 12.96 -14.19
CA ASN A 383 13.99 12.79 -13.67
C ASN A 383 12.98 13.34 -14.66
N TYR A 384 11.85 12.63 -14.78
CA TYR A 384 10.61 13.12 -15.35
C TYR A 384 9.50 13.00 -14.32
N SER A 385 8.77 14.09 -14.08
CA SER A 385 7.65 14.13 -13.14
C SER A 385 6.42 14.77 -13.79
N GLN A 386 5.31 14.06 -13.78
CA GLN A 386 4.00 14.54 -14.21
C GLN A 386 2.99 14.36 -13.09
N CYS A 387 2.32 15.45 -12.70
CA CYS A 387 1.36 15.48 -11.60
C CYS A 387 0.07 16.14 -12.06
N ASP A 388 -0.92 15.34 -12.41
CA ASP A 388 -2.19 15.85 -12.89
C ASP A 388 -3.29 15.66 -11.86
N SER A 389 -4.13 16.67 -11.73
CA SER A 389 -5.29 16.66 -10.84
C SER A 389 -6.58 16.90 -11.60
N MET A 390 -7.62 16.17 -11.25
CA MET A 390 -8.97 16.31 -11.78
C MET A 390 -9.95 16.63 -10.66
N LEU A 391 -10.74 17.68 -10.84
CA LEU A 391 -11.76 18.12 -9.90
C LEU A 391 -13.15 17.79 -10.43
N ILE A 392 -14.00 17.23 -9.57
CA ILE A 392 -15.41 16.90 -9.84
C ILE A 392 -16.26 17.63 -8.79
N GLY A 393 -16.93 18.71 -9.23
CA GLY A 393 -17.69 19.61 -8.35
C GLY A 393 -16.90 20.82 -7.86
N ASP A 394 -17.51 21.59 -6.92
CA ASP A 394 -17.03 22.92 -6.52
C ASP A 394 -16.39 22.99 -5.13
N LYS A 395 -16.54 21.94 -4.32
CA LYS A 395 -16.12 21.93 -2.92
C LYS A 395 -14.90 21.07 -2.64
N CYS A 396 -14.42 20.33 -3.64
CA CYS A 396 -13.21 19.54 -3.55
C CYS A 396 -11.96 20.36 -3.82
N GLY A 397 -10.80 19.82 -3.45
CA GLY A 397 -9.51 20.52 -3.61
C GLY A 397 -8.39 19.60 -4.12
N ALA A 398 -7.48 20.21 -4.87
CA ALA A 398 -6.22 19.60 -5.29
C ALA A 398 -5.05 20.49 -4.92
N HIS A 399 -4.00 19.90 -4.37
CA HIS A 399 -2.81 20.60 -3.91
C HIS A 399 -1.56 19.90 -4.42
N THR A 400 -0.54 20.65 -4.82
CA THR A 400 0.73 20.11 -5.31
C THR A 400 1.90 20.76 -4.61
N PHE A 401 2.75 19.97 -3.97
CA PHE A 401 3.94 20.40 -3.23
C PHE A 401 5.20 19.71 -3.79
N PRO A 402 5.77 20.21 -4.89
CA PRO A 402 7.04 19.68 -5.40
C PRO A 402 8.21 20.19 -4.55
N TYR A 403 9.15 19.31 -4.25
CA TYR A 403 10.44 19.68 -3.67
C TYR A 403 11.56 19.11 -4.55
N ILE A 404 12.35 20.00 -5.15
CA ILE A 404 13.38 19.67 -6.13
C ILE A 404 14.72 20.19 -5.62
N ASP A 405 15.67 19.29 -5.34
CA ASP A 405 17.04 19.60 -4.89
C ASP A 405 18.07 18.98 -5.87
N VAL A 406 18.52 19.77 -6.84
CA VAL A 406 19.48 19.34 -7.86
C VAL A 406 20.87 19.89 -7.54
N ARG A 407 21.82 19.01 -7.22
CA ARG A 407 23.19 19.36 -6.82
C ARG A 407 24.27 18.96 -7.84
N ASN A 408 23.86 18.50 -9.04
CA ASN A 408 24.79 18.14 -10.12
C ASN A 408 24.37 18.82 -11.41
N SER A 409 25.30 19.53 -12.06
CA SER A 409 25.04 20.34 -13.26
C SER A 409 24.81 19.54 -14.53
N THR A 410 25.12 18.22 -14.53
CA THR A 410 24.86 17.33 -15.67
C THR A 410 23.48 16.68 -15.61
N ALA A 411 22.73 16.94 -14.54
CA ALA A 411 21.40 16.37 -14.35
C ALA A 411 20.35 17.05 -15.24
N ILE A 412 19.37 16.26 -15.66
CA ILE A 412 18.19 16.73 -16.39
C ILE A 412 16.97 16.53 -15.50
N MET A 413 16.24 17.63 -15.25
CA MET A 413 15.04 17.62 -14.42
C MET A 413 13.86 18.20 -15.19
N GLU A 414 12.82 17.39 -15.34
CA GLU A 414 11.58 17.77 -16.01
C GLU A 414 10.42 17.62 -15.00
N HIS A 415 9.64 18.66 -14.83
CA HIS A 415 8.47 18.63 -13.95
C HIS A 415 7.33 19.41 -14.59
N GLU A 416 6.16 18.75 -14.67
CA GLU A 416 4.92 19.38 -15.08
C GLU A 416 3.80 19.06 -14.10
N ALA A 417 2.88 19.98 -13.93
CA ALA A 417 1.69 19.79 -13.13
C ALA A 417 0.50 20.45 -13.81
N SER A 418 -0.61 19.76 -13.85
CA SER A 418 -1.86 20.29 -14.37
C SER A 418 -3.02 20.08 -13.39
N THR A 419 -3.97 21.00 -13.40
CA THR A 419 -5.23 20.84 -12.68
C THR A 419 -6.37 21.17 -13.63
N SER A 420 -7.30 20.24 -13.79
CA SER A 420 -8.47 20.41 -14.63
C SER A 420 -9.75 20.14 -13.83
N LYS A 421 -10.84 20.77 -14.21
CA LYS A 421 -12.17 20.46 -13.74
C LYS A 421 -12.94 19.83 -14.88
N ILE A 422 -13.73 18.80 -14.61
CA ILE A 422 -14.65 18.25 -15.62
C ILE A 422 -15.67 19.35 -15.98
N GLY A 423 -15.66 19.76 -17.25
CA GLY A 423 -16.55 20.79 -17.77
C GLY A 423 -17.97 20.25 -18.04
N GLU A 424 -18.96 21.09 -17.79
CA GLU A 424 -20.36 20.77 -18.13
C GLU A 424 -20.52 20.46 -19.63
N ASP A 425 -19.76 21.13 -20.49
CA ASP A 425 -19.77 20.91 -21.94
C ASP A 425 -19.31 19.49 -22.31
N GLN A 426 -18.34 18.93 -21.61
CA GLN A 426 -17.86 17.56 -21.82
C GLN A 426 -18.94 16.54 -21.43
N ILE A 427 -19.57 16.76 -20.28
CA ILE A 427 -20.68 15.89 -19.81
C ILE A 427 -21.85 16.03 -20.78
N PHE A 428 -22.22 17.25 -21.16
CA PHE A 428 -23.31 17.50 -22.13
C PHE A 428 -23.06 16.78 -23.46
N TYR A 429 -21.85 16.89 -24.02
CA TYR A 429 -21.48 16.22 -25.26
C TYR A 429 -21.63 14.69 -25.20
N LEU A 430 -21.24 14.06 -24.09
CA LEU A 430 -21.37 12.63 -23.90
C LEU A 430 -22.84 12.22 -23.68
N ARG A 431 -23.60 13.02 -22.94
CA ARG A 431 -25.05 12.80 -22.75
C ARG A 431 -25.84 12.89 -24.05
N GLN A 432 -25.47 13.76 -24.99
CA GLN A 432 -26.08 13.82 -26.32
C GLN A 432 -25.88 12.52 -27.14
N ARG A 433 -24.92 11.67 -26.71
CA ARG A 433 -24.68 10.34 -27.28
C ARG A 433 -25.35 9.21 -26.51
N GLY A 434 -26.22 9.52 -25.57
CA GLY A 434 -27.03 8.56 -24.83
C GLY A 434 -26.37 8.02 -23.55
N LEU A 435 -25.24 8.59 -23.10
CA LEU A 435 -24.63 8.23 -21.83
C LEU A 435 -25.35 8.92 -20.66
N SER A 436 -25.45 8.26 -19.51
CA SER A 436 -25.85 8.93 -18.28
C SER A 436 -24.75 9.91 -17.82
N SER A 437 -25.05 10.83 -16.89
CA SER A 437 -24.04 11.72 -16.35
C SER A 437 -22.94 10.93 -15.62
N GLU A 438 -23.29 9.87 -14.92
CA GLU A 438 -22.37 9.00 -14.19
C GLU A 438 -21.46 8.21 -15.14
N ASP A 439 -22.03 7.63 -16.21
CA ASP A 439 -21.24 6.94 -17.23
C ASP A 439 -20.27 7.89 -17.94
N ALA A 440 -20.71 9.12 -18.22
CA ALA A 440 -19.87 10.15 -18.82
C ALA A 440 -18.67 10.51 -17.92
N VAL A 441 -18.90 10.74 -16.63
CA VAL A 441 -17.83 11.01 -15.67
C VAL A 441 -16.90 9.80 -15.52
N SER A 442 -17.45 8.60 -15.38
CA SER A 442 -16.69 7.36 -15.30
C SER A 442 -15.77 7.17 -16.51
N MET A 443 -16.28 7.45 -17.73
CA MET A 443 -15.51 7.35 -18.96
C MET A 443 -14.35 8.36 -19.01
N ILE A 444 -14.58 9.61 -18.59
CA ILE A 444 -13.54 10.65 -18.53
C ILE A 444 -12.46 10.27 -17.53
N VAL A 445 -12.86 9.84 -16.33
CA VAL A 445 -11.95 9.46 -15.23
C VAL A 445 -11.10 8.23 -15.61
N ASN A 446 -11.71 7.21 -16.21
CA ASN A 446 -10.98 6.03 -16.68
C ASN A 446 -9.95 6.40 -17.77
N GLY A 447 -10.30 7.30 -18.67
CA GLY A 447 -9.39 7.86 -19.67
C GLY A 447 -8.20 8.57 -19.03
N PHE A 448 -8.46 9.38 -17.99
CA PHE A 448 -7.44 10.10 -17.23
C PHE A 448 -6.47 9.18 -16.49
N CYS A 449 -6.95 8.05 -15.95
CA CYS A 449 -6.14 7.08 -15.19
C CYS A 449 -5.44 6.02 -16.07
N LYS A 450 -5.78 5.94 -17.36
CA LYS A 450 -5.34 4.87 -18.27
C LYS A 450 -3.83 4.61 -18.27
N GLU A 451 -3.04 5.66 -18.17
CA GLU A 451 -1.58 5.57 -18.17
C GLU A 451 -1.07 4.78 -16.97
N VAL A 452 -1.61 5.03 -15.78
CA VAL A 452 -1.25 4.31 -14.55
C VAL A 452 -1.76 2.87 -14.58
N PHE A 453 -2.98 2.64 -15.07
CA PHE A 453 -3.57 1.29 -15.10
C PHE A 453 -2.85 0.32 -16.02
N LYS A 454 -2.15 0.81 -17.06
CA LYS A 454 -1.30 -0.02 -17.92
C LYS A 454 -0.12 -0.67 -17.19
N GLU A 455 0.29 -0.10 -16.06
CA GLU A 455 1.40 -0.63 -15.26
C GLU A 455 0.95 -1.74 -14.29
N LEU A 456 -0.36 -1.91 -14.10
CA LEU A 456 -0.93 -3.00 -13.30
C LEU A 456 -1.04 -4.29 -14.12
N PRO A 457 -0.92 -5.47 -13.48
CA PRO A 457 -1.41 -6.71 -14.07
C PRO A 457 -2.88 -6.60 -14.47
N MET A 458 -3.28 -7.31 -15.55
CA MET A 458 -4.60 -7.10 -16.19
C MET A 458 -5.78 -7.31 -15.22
N GLU A 459 -5.74 -8.34 -14.39
CA GLU A 459 -6.79 -8.63 -13.40
C GLU A 459 -6.98 -7.47 -12.41
N PHE A 460 -5.88 -6.86 -12.01
CA PHE A 460 -5.88 -5.75 -11.06
C PHE A 460 -6.24 -4.41 -11.71
N ALA A 461 -5.93 -4.24 -12.99
CA ALA A 461 -6.40 -3.08 -13.76
C ALA A 461 -7.93 -3.06 -13.88
N VAL A 462 -8.55 -4.22 -14.04
CA VAL A 462 -10.01 -4.37 -14.05
C VAL A 462 -10.60 -4.03 -12.67
N GLU A 463 -10.00 -4.52 -11.60
CA GLU A 463 -10.44 -4.19 -10.24
C GLU A 463 -10.29 -2.70 -9.94
N ALA A 464 -9.15 -2.10 -10.28
CA ALA A 464 -8.92 -0.67 -10.11
C ALA A 464 -9.95 0.18 -10.87
N THR A 465 -10.25 -0.18 -12.11
CA THR A 465 -11.28 0.49 -12.92
C THR A 465 -12.66 0.45 -12.25
N ARG A 466 -13.03 -0.70 -11.69
CA ARG A 466 -14.29 -0.89 -10.98
C ARG A 466 -14.35 -0.09 -9.68
N LEU A 467 -13.27 -0.07 -8.90
CA LEU A 467 -13.18 0.68 -7.65
C LEU A 467 -13.29 2.18 -7.87
N LEU A 468 -12.73 2.70 -8.97
CA LEU A 468 -12.91 4.09 -9.37
C LEU A 468 -14.38 4.45 -9.60
N GLY A 469 -15.11 3.60 -10.32
CA GLY A 469 -16.55 3.79 -10.53
C GLY A 469 -17.29 3.92 -9.20
N ILE A 470 -17.09 2.96 -8.31
CA ILE A 470 -17.75 2.93 -6.99
C ILE A 470 -17.37 4.15 -6.12
N SER A 471 -16.10 4.55 -6.12
CA SER A 471 -15.62 5.68 -5.30
C SER A 471 -16.17 7.05 -5.75
N LEU A 472 -16.68 7.14 -6.96
CA LEU A 472 -17.20 8.37 -7.55
C LEU A 472 -18.75 8.37 -7.67
N GLU A 473 -19.40 7.26 -7.32
CA GLU A 473 -20.86 7.18 -7.26
C GLU A 473 -21.42 8.24 -6.28
N GLY A 474 -22.48 8.94 -6.72
CA GLY A 474 -23.07 10.04 -5.94
C GLY A 474 -22.26 11.34 -5.90
N SER A 475 -21.11 11.40 -6.56
CA SER A 475 -20.27 12.63 -6.60
C SER A 475 -20.69 13.62 -7.70
N VAL A 476 -21.59 13.19 -8.57
CA VAL A 476 -22.10 13.93 -9.75
C VAL A 476 -23.53 14.37 -9.48
N GLY A 477 -23.70 15.31 -8.58
CA GLY A 477 -24.98 15.90 -8.23
C GLY A 477 -24.90 17.38 -8.04
#